data_97cc19c7dfde58e4ca4ce8257ecd1333
#
_entry.id   97cc19c7dfde58e4ca4ce8257ecd1333
#
_cell.length_a   1.000
_cell.length_b   1.000
_cell.length_c   1.000
_cell.angle_alpha   90.00
_cell.angle_beta   90.00
_cell.angle_gamma   90.00
#
_symmetry.space_group_name_H-M   'P 1'
#
loop_
_entity.id
_entity.type
_entity.pdbx_description
1 polymer ?
#
loop_
_entity_poly.entity_id
_entity_poly.type
_entity_poly.pdbx_seq_one_letter_code
_entity_poly.pdbx_strand_id
1 'polypeptide(L)'
;MKKSLLTFITIMIFASANSQKVPSVVSTVDLNRYKGTWYEIARLPNSFERKLKCASATYTLRDDGKITVLNKGNYITDPQKSTSSQGVAWIPDKKSPAKLKVRFFWPFSGDYWIMYLDIDYRYVLVGDPALKYLWIL
;
A
#
# COMPACT_ATOMS: atom_id res chain seq x y z
N MET A 1 22.83 47.70 -48.15
CA MET A 1 22.96 47.13 -46.77
C MET A 1 21.64 46.42 -46.39
N LYS A 2 21.61 45.10 -46.48
CA LYS A 2 20.42 44.30 -46.12
C LYS A 2 20.52 43.96 -44.64
N LYS A 3 19.60 44.49 -43.81
CA LYS A 3 19.44 44.14 -42.40
C LYS A 3 18.64 42.84 -42.32
N SER A 4 19.34 41.77 -41.94
CA SER A 4 18.75 40.47 -41.64
C SER A 4 18.12 40.50 -40.24
N LEU A 5 16.78 40.42 -40.18
CA LEU A 5 16.02 40.36 -38.93
C LEU A 5 15.92 38.90 -38.49
N LEU A 6 16.77 38.49 -37.52
CA LEU A 6 16.69 37.19 -36.93
C LEU A 6 15.53 37.16 -35.91
N THR A 7 14.43 36.50 -36.28
CA THR A 7 13.29 36.29 -35.38
C THR A 7 13.60 35.06 -34.50
N PHE A 8 13.88 35.28 -33.22
CA PHE A 8 13.97 34.23 -32.24
C PHE A 8 12.56 33.73 -31.89
N ILE A 9 12.20 32.56 -32.37
CA ILE A 9 10.99 31.86 -31.93
C ILE A 9 11.31 31.14 -30.62
N THR A 10 10.87 31.69 -29.48
CA THR A 10 10.94 31.06 -28.18
C THR A 10 9.84 30.00 -28.09
N ILE A 11 10.18 28.73 -28.22
CA ILE A 11 9.25 27.63 -28.02
C ILE A 11 9.08 27.47 -26.51
N MET A 12 7.96 27.95 -25.97
CA MET A 12 7.54 27.63 -24.62
C MET A 12 7.05 26.16 -24.57
N ILE A 13 7.88 25.29 -24.04
CA ILE A 13 7.48 23.92 -23.73
C ILE A 13 6.67 23.98 -22.43
N PHE A 14 5.34 23.93 -22.55
CA PHE A 14 4.47 23.68 -21.42
C PHE A 14 4.67 22.22 -20.97
N ALA A 15 5.53 21.99 -19.99
CA ALA A 15 5.57 20.74 -19.29
C ALA A 15 4.29 20.62 -18.45
N SER A 16 3.31 19.89 -18.96
CA SER A 16 2.13 19.52 -18.18
C SER A 16 2.62 18.60 -17.04
N ALA A 17 2.83 19.18 -15.86
CA ALA A 17 3.05 18.42 -14.64
C ALA A 17 1.74 17.66 -14.35
N ASN A 18 1.67 16.40 -14.75
CA ASN A 18 0.65 15.48 -14.25
C ASN A 18 0.87 15.31 -12.75
N SER A 19 0.24 16.17 -11.96
CA SER A 19 0.17 16.00 -10.51
C SER A 19 -0.65 14.73 -10.24
N GLN A 20 0.03 13.63 -10.01
CA GLN A 20 -0.61 12.38 -9.59
C GLN A 20 -1.31 12.66 -8.25
N LYS A 21 -2.65 12.63 -8.25
CA LYS A 21 -3.44 12.90 -7.07
C LYS A 21 -3.13 11.83 -6.01
N VAL A 22 -2.59 12.27 -4.88
CA VAL A 22 -2.32 11.38 -3.74
C VAL A 22 -3.65 10.76 -3.28
N PRO A 23 -3.75 9.42 -3.15
CA PRO A 23 -4.99 8.79 -2.74
C PRO A 23 -5.40 9.23 -1.34
N SER A 24 -6.71 9.39 -1.14
CA SER A 24 -7.28 9.66 0.18
C SER A 24 -7.23 8.40 1.06
N VAL A 25 -7.22 8.59 2.36
CA VAL A 25 -7.30 7.52 3.36
C VAL A 25 -8.51 7.76 4.25
N VAL A 26 -8.98 6.71 4.94
CA VAL A 26 -10.02 6.87 5.95
C VAL A 26 -9.53 7.73 7.11
N SER A 27 -10.41 8.49 7.73
CA SER A 27 -10.07 9.43 8.82
C SER A 27 -9.76 8.72 10.13
N THR A 28 -10.39 7.57 10.38
CA THR A 28 -10.29 6.82 11.63
C THR A 28 -10.18 5.33 11.38
N VAL A 29 -9.44 4.63 12.25
CA VAL A 29 -9.34 3.17 12.26
C VAL A 29 -9.37 2.69 13.70
N ASP A 30 -10.34 1.86 14.04
CA ASP A 30 -10.35 1.13 15.31
C ASP A 30 -9.52 -0.14 15.15
N LEU A 31 -8.32 -0.14 15.70
CA LEU A 31 -7.39 -1.26 15.60
C LEU A 31 -7.90 -2.52 16.32
N ASN A 32 -8.76 -2.38 17.34
CA ASN A 32 -9.37 -3.53 18.01
C ASN A 32 -10.37 -4.26 17.12
N ARG A 33 -11.01 -3.54 16.20
CA ARG A 33 -11.89 -4.12 15.17
C ARG A 33 -11.09 -4.58 13.94
N TYR A 34 -9.97 -3.90 13.64
CA TYR A 34 -9.13 -4.20 12.48
C TYR A 34 -8.26 -5.44 12.67
N LYS A 35 -7.85 -5.77 13.91
CA LYS A 35 -7.07 -6.96 14.22
C LYS A 35 -7.78 -8.26 13.81
N GLY A 36 -7.01 -9.30 13.57
CA GLY A 36 -7.51 -10.59 13.10
C GLY A 36 -7.05 -10.90 11.69
N THR A 37 -7.68 -11.85 11.05
CA THR A 37 -7.28 -12.34 9.73
C THR A 37 -8.14 -11.76 8.64
N TRP A 38 -7.48 -11.17 7.65
CA TRP A 38 -8.05 -10.67 6.43
C TRP A 38 -7.63 -11.55 5.26
N TYR A 39 -8.56 -11.89 4.40
CA TYR A 39 -8.33 -12.73 3.22
C TYR A 39 -8.27 -11.87 1.97
N GLU A 40 -7.26 -12.08 1.15
CA GLU A 40 -7.10 -11.35 -0.09
C GLU A 40 -8.16 -11.78 -1.11
N ILE A 41 -8.93 -10.80 -1.61
CA ILE A 41 -9.92 -10.96 -2.68
C ILE A 41 -9.28 -10.65 -4.02
N ALA A 42 -8.51 -9.55 -4.07
CA ALA A 42 -7.83 -9.09 -5.28
C ALA A 42 -6.59 -8.25 -4.93
N ARG A 43 -5.66 -8.18 -5.88
CA ARG A 43 -4.48 -7.31 -5.78
C ARG A 43 -4.03 -6.83 -7.16
N LEU A 44 -3.31 -5.72 -7.18
CA LEU A 44 -2.48 -5.42 -8.35
C LEU A 44 -1.29 -6.40 -8.40
N PRO A 45 -0.88 -6.81 -9.61
CA PRO A 45 0.27 -7.69 -9.76
C PRO A 45 1.53 -7.13 -9.10
N ASN A 46 2.19 -7.96 -8.31
CA ASN A 46 3.46 -7.61 -7.66
C ASN A 46 4.44 -8.78 -7.69
N SER A 47 5.73 -8.50 -7.55
CA SER A 47 6.78 -9.50 -7.72
C SER A 47 6.86 -10.51 -6.58
N PHE A 48 6.50 -10.11 -5.35
CA PHE A 48 6.65 -10.97 -4.16
C PHE A 48 5.47 -11.94 -3.95
N GLU A 49 4.29 -11.64 -4.52
CA GLU A 49 3.12 -12.53 -4.42
C GLU A 49 2.74 -13.22 -5.74
N ARG A 50 3.46 -12.96 -6.85
CA ARG A 50 3.09 -13.50 -8.17
C ARG A 50 2.97 -15.02 -8.24
N LYS A 51 3.62 -15.75 -7.31
CA LYS A 51 3.59 -17.21 -7.21
C LYS A 51 2.59 -17.74 -6.18
N LEU A 52 1.85 -16.83 -5.53
CA LEU A 52 0.97 -17.16 -4.41
C LEU A 52 -0.50 -16.96 -4.78
N LYS A 53 -1.33 -17.79 -4.15
CA LYS A 53 -2.79 -17.69 -4.11
C LYS A 53 -3.30 -17.91 -2.69
N CYS A 54 -4.58 -17.66 -2.47
CA CYS A 54 -5.23 -17.79 -1.16
C CYS A 54 -4.44 -17.03 -0.09
N ALA A 55 -4.00 -15.81 -0.42
CA ALA A 55 -3.23 -15.00 0.50
C ALA A 55 -4.11 -14.47 1.65
N SER A 56 -3.51 -14.35 2.81
CA SER A 56 -4.13 -13.76 4.00
C SER A 56 -3.12 -12.95 4.78
N ALA A 57 -3.61 -11.96 5.52
CA ALA A 57 -2.84 -11.16 6.45
C ALA A 57 -3.49 -11.19 7.84
N THR A 58 -2.75 -11.61 8.86
CA THR A 58 -3.22 -11.61 10.25
C THR A 58 -2.53 -10.49 11.02
N TYR A 59 -3.33 -9.62 11.62
CA TYR A 59 -2.87 -8.48 12.41
C TYR A 59 -3.09 -8.76 13.89
N THR A 60 -2.04 -8.62 14.69
CA THR A 60 -2.07 -8.81 16.14
C THR A 60 -1.51 -7.57 16.82
N LEU A 61 -2.32 -6.95 17.69
CA LEU A 61 -1.89 -5.80 18.48
C LEU A 61 -0.85 -6.23 19.52
N ARG A 62 0.16 -5.38 19.72
CA ARG A 62 1.24 -5.56 20.66
C ARG A 62 1.12 -4.57 21.81
N ASP A 63 1.68 -4.92 22.96
CA ASP A 63 1.71 -4.06 24.16
C ASP A 63 2.52 -2.77 23.94
N ASP A 64 3.47 -2.77 22.97
CA ASP A 64 4.25 -1.59 22.59
C ASP A 64 3.52 -0.64 21.62
N GLY A 65 2.23 -0.90 21.34
CA GLY A 65 1.39 -0.11 20.44
C GLY A 65 1.65 -0.36 18.95
N LYS A 66 2.51 -1.31 18.61
CA LYS A 66 2.73 -1.76 17.22
C LYS A 66 1.81 -2.94 16.89
N ILE A 67 1.89 -3.39 15.65
CA ILE A 67 1.06 -4.47 15.11
C ILE A 67 1.99 -5.52 14.50
N THR A 68 1.88 -6.76 14.96
CA THR A 68 2.49 -7.88 14.25
C THR A 68 1.64 -8.21 13.03
N VAL A 69 2.27 -8.35 11.88
CA VAL A 69 1.64 -8.70 10.60
C VAL A 69 2.18 -10.05 10.16
N LEU A 70 1.32 -11.04 10.02
CA LEU A 70 1.66 -12.36 9.51
C LEU A 70 0.95 -12.58 8.17
N ASN A 71 1.70 -12.49 7.08
CA ASN A 71 1.22 -12.82 5.75
C ASN A 71 1.42 -14.31 5.48
N LYS A 72 0.42 -14.95 4.87
CA LYS A 72 0.48 -16.35 4.42
C LYS A 72 -0.07 -16.47 3.01
N GLY A 73 0.40 -17.45 2.26
CA GLY A 73 -0.13 -17.79 0.95
C GLY A 73 0.30 -19.19 0.53
N ASN A 74 -0.47 -19.78 -0.38
CA ASN A 74 -0.18 -21.09 -0.96
C ASN A 74 0.47 -20.92 -2.33
N TYR A 75 1.40 -21.78 -2.71
CA TYR A 75 2.00 -21.73 -4.04
C TYR A 75 0.98 -22.13 -5.11
N ILE A 76 0.94 -21.38 -6.21
CA ILE A 76 0.05 -21.67 -7.35
C ILE A 76 0.39 -23.05 -7.95
N THR A 77 1.70 -23.37 -8.05
CA THR A 77 2.22 -24.61 -8.64
C THR A 77 2.06 -25.82 -7.73
N ASP A 78 1.95 -25.61 -6.41
CA ASP A 78 1.76 -26.68 -5.42
C ASP A 78 0.89 -26.16 -4.27
N PRO A 79 -0.44 -26.24 -4.42
CA PRO A 79 -1.38 -25.71 -3.41
C PRO A 79 -1.29 -26.35 -2.01
N GLN A 80 -0.63 -27.49 -1.89
CA GLN A 80 -0.39 -28.14 -0.60
C GLN A 80 0.77 -27.47 0.17
N LYS A 81 1.61 -26.71 -0.53
CA LYS A 81 2.71 -25.96 0.08
C LYS A 81 2.29 -24.51 0.32
N SER A 82 2.61 -24.02 1.50
CA SER A 82 2.40 -22.64 1.92
C SER A 82 3.71 -21.97 2.26
N THR A 83 3.67 -20.64 2.25
CA THR A 83 4.74 -19.78 2.76
C THR A 83 4.16 -18.73 3.68
N SER A 84 4.99 -18.19 4.56
CA SER A 84 4.60 -17.10 5.44
C SER A 84 5.74 -16.09 5.60
N SER A 85 5.38 -14.85 5.88
CA SER A 85 6.30 -13.79 6.22
C SER A 85 5.73 -12.96 7.37
N GLN A 86 6.53 -12.71 8.40
CA GLN A 86 6.12 -11.92 9.54
C GLN A 86 6.82 -10.56 9.52
N GLY A 87 6.05 -9.52 9.75
CA GLY A 87 6.52 -8.14 9.82
C GLY A 87 5.91 -7.39 11.00
N VAL A 88 6.25 -6.13 11.08
CA VAL A 88 5.74 -5.19 12.08
C VAL A 88 5.22 -3.96 11.40
N ALA A 89 3.99 -3.55 11.75
CA ALA A 89 3.42 -2.28 11.32
C ALA A 89 3.28 -1.32 12.52
N TRP A 90 3.28 -0.03 12.22
CA TRP A 90 3.09 1.04 13.21
C TRP A 90 2.47 2.26 12.56
N ILE A 91 1.86 3.10 13.38
CA ILE A 91 1.30 4.39 13.00
C ILE A 91 2.35 5.46 13.31
N PRO A 92 3.03 6.06 12.31
CA PRO A 92 4.06 7.07 12.55
C PRO A 92 3.49 8.41 13.01
N ASP A 93 2.28 8.76 12.58
CA ASP A 93 1.56 9.97 12.98
C ASP A 93 0.16 9.64 13.47
N LYS A 94 -0.08 9.84 14.77
CA LYS A 94 -1.38 9.58 15.40
C LYS A 94 -2.53 10.44 14.85
N LYS A 95 -2.22 11.56 14.17
CA LYS A 95 -3.22 12.40 13.50
C LYS A 95 -3.69 11.79 12.16
N SER A 96 -2.95 10.82 11.64
CA SER A 96 -3.25 10.11 10.40
C SER A 96 -3.22 8.60 10.62
N PRO A 97 -4.12 8.02 11.42
CA PRO A 97 -4.04 6.64 11.89
C PRO A 97 -4.16 5.60 10.77
N ALA A 98 -4.72 5.98 9.62
CA ALA A 98 -4.84 5.12 8.44
C ALA A 98 -3.58 5.09 7.56
N LYS A 99 -2.54 5.86 7.88
CA LYS A 99 -1.25 5.89 7.18
C LYS A 99 -0.21 5.16 8.01
N LEU A 100 -0.17 3.84 7.87
CA LEU A 100 0.78 3.01 8.58
C LEU A 100 2.08 2.84 7.78
N LYS A 101 3.14 2.44 8.48
CA LYS A 101 4.35 1.86 7.92
C LYS A 101 4.38 0.38 8.25
N VAL A 102 4.92 -0.43 7.36
CA VAL A 102 5.11 -1.87 7.57
C VAL A 102 6.54 -2.26 7.20
N ARG A 103 7.14 -3.16 7.97
CA ARG A 103 8.50 -3.66 7.75
C ARG A 103 8.54 -5.16 7.93
N PHE A 104 8.99 -5.85 6.89
CA PHE A 104 9.29 -7.28 6.91
C PHE A 104 10.79 -7.56 7.04
N PHE A 105 11.63 -6.65 6.52
CA PHE A 105 13.10 -6.79 6.53
C PHE A 105 13.74 -5.47 6.95
N TRP A 106 14.55 -5.50 8.01
CA TRP A 106 15.32 -4.33 8.43
C TRP A 106 16.42 -4.01 7.39
N PRO A 107 16.69 -2.72 7.03
CA PRO A 107 16.09 -1.49 7.55
C PRO A 107 14.87 -0.99 6.74
N PHE A 108 14.40 -1.73 5.74
CA PHE A 108 13.41 -1.28 4.77
C PHE A 108 11.98 -1.30 5.34
N SER A 109 11.23 -0.22 5.11
CA SER A 109 9.81 -0.16 5.41
C SER A 109 9.03 0.38 4.22
N GLY A 110 7.79 -0.11 4.06
CA GLY A 110 6.85 0.35 3.06
C GLY A 110 5.69 1.12 3.68
N ASP A 111 4.96 1.83 2.83
CA ASP A 111 3.70 2.44 3.20
C ASP A 111 2.58 1.40 3.16
N TYR A 112 1.68 1.50 4.14
CA TYR A 112 0.46 0.72 4.23
C TYR A 112 -0.68 1.67 4.57
N TRP A 113 -1.36 2.15 3.54
CA TRP A 113 -2.42 3.14 3.66
C TRP A 113 -3.79 2.49 3.54
N ILE A 114 -4.67 2.73 4.50
CA ILE A 114 -6.05 2.26 4.49
C ILE A 114 -6.89 3.30 3.76
N MET A 115 -7.19 3.04 2.50
CA MET A 115 -7.86 3.98 1.58
C MET A 115 -9.39 3.88 1.66
N TYR A 116 -9.89 2.69 1.92
CA TYR A 116 -11.29 2.42 2.19
C TYR A 116 -11.41 1.37 3.28
N LEU A 117 -12.38 1.52 4.15
CA LEU A 117 -12.70 0.54 5.18
C LEU A 117 -14.21 0.49 5.33
N ASP A 118 -14.79 -0.70 5.15
CA ASP A 118 -16.22 -0.95 5.38
C ASP A 118 -16.59 -0.66 6.84
N ILE A 119 -17.75 -0.07 7.05
CA ILE A 119 -18.22 0.33 8.39
C ILE A 119 -18.31 -0.86 9.36
N ASP A 120 -18.60 -2.05 8.84
CA ASP A 120 -18.65 -3.29 9.61
C ASP A 120 -17.32 -4.06 9.60
N TYR A 121 -16.25 -3.48 9.03
CA TYR A 121 -14.91 -4.10 8.93
C TYR A 121 -14.92 -5.43 8.16
N ARG A 122 -15.73 -5.54 7.12
CA ARG A 122 -15.81 -6.73 6.26
C ARG A 122 -14.90 -6.67 5.06
N TYR A 123 -14.62 -5.46 4.56
CA TYR A 123 -13.78 -5.20 3.39
C TYR A 123 -12.87 -4.01 3.64
N VAL A 124 -11.67 -4.08 3.11
CA VAL A 124 -10.69 -2.99 3.18
C VAL A 124 -9.93 -2.88 1.87
N LEU A 125 -9.68 -1.65 1.43
CA LEU A 125 -8.76 -1.33 0.34
C LEU A 125 -7.49 -0.74 0.95
N VAL A 126 -6.37 -1.39 0.74
CA VAL A 126 -5.07 -0.98 1.25
C VAL A 126 -4.04 -0.89 0.13
N GLY A 127 -3.07 0.00 0.27
CA GLY A 127 -2.02 0.16 -0.73
C GLY A 127 -0.98 1.19 -0.32
N ASP A 128 -0.14 1.55 -1.26
CA ASP A 128 0.87 2.61 -1.11
C ASP A 128 0.42 3.91 -1.79
N PRO A 129 0.98 5.09 -1.41
CA PRO A 129 0.56 6.38 -1.98
C PRO A 129 0.81 6.52 -3.48
N ALA A 130 1.71 5.74 -4.06
CA ALA A 130 1.99 5.72 -5.50
C ALA A 130 1.05 4.78 -6.27
N LEU A 131 0.18 4.03 -5.57
CA LEU A 131 -0.69 2.99 -6.13
C LEU A 131 0.07 1.91 -6.91
N LYS A 132 1.33 1.71 -6.57
CA LYS A 132 2.15 0.62 -7.10
C LYS A 132 1.70 -0.73 -6.51
N TYR A 133 1.28 -0.71 -5.27
CA TYR A 133 0.73 -1.85 -4.53
C TYR A 133 -0.69 -1.52 -4.08
N LEU A 134 -1.61 -2.45 -4.31
CA LEU A 134 -3.01 -2.28 -3.92
C LEU A 134 -3.63 -3.65 -3.69
N TRP A 135 -4.38 -3.80 -2.59
CA TRP A 135 -5.08 -5.02 -2.21
C TRP A 135 -6.51 -4.71 -1.78
N ILE A 136 -7.42 -5.62 -2.12
CA ILE A 136 -8.75 -5.71 -1.53
C ILE A 136 -8.75 -6.95 -0.63
N LEU A 137 -9.04 -6.75 0.62
CA LEU A 137 -9.10 -7.81 1.62
C LEU A 137 -10.51 -7.93 2.18
#